data_de1bcc1338a4a7f2f5f64b0721ffc484
#
_entry.id   de1bcc1338a4a7f2f5f64b0721ffc484
#
_cell.length_a   1.000
_cell.length_b   1.000
_cell.length_c   1.000
_cell.angle_alpha   90.00
_cell.angle_beta   90.00
_cell.angle_gamma   90.00
#
_symmetry.space_group_name_H-M   'P 1'
#
loop_
_entity.id
_entity.type
_entity.pdbx_description
1 polymer ?
#
loop_
_entity_poly.entity_id
_entity_poly.type
_entity_poly.pdbx_seq_one_letter_code
_entity_poly.pdbx_strand_id
1 'polypeptide(L)'
;MAAWLGSRYGGLKQIDPVGPNGEILLEFALKDALTLGIEEVVVIVSEAIRADFESMIVAKYPTLKITLVTQTLDSLPDGISLSPERVKPWGTAHAVWCARDVIKWPFIVMNADDFYGRDALS
;
A
#
# COMPACT_ATOMS: atom_id res chain seq x y z
N MET A 1 2.70 -0.91 -1.16
CA MET A 1 1.62 -1.03 -2.17
C MET A 1 0.74 -2.22 -1.82
N ALA A 2 -0.54 -2.02 -1.56
CA ALA A 2 -1.49 -3.03 -1.05
C ALA A 2 -2.71 -3.24 -1.97
N ALA A 3 -2.60 -2.93 -3.26
CA ALA A 3 -3.72 -2.97 -4.21
C ALA A 3 -3.94 -4.35 -4.88
N TRP A 4 -3.11 -5.32 -4.60
CA TRP A 4 -3.16 -6.64 -5.25
C TRP A 4 -4.08 -7.62 -4.52
N LEU A 5 -4.99 -8.28 -5.24
CA LEU A 5 -5.75 -9.43 -4.78
C LEU A 5 -4.94 -10.70 -5.06
N GLY A 6 -4.49 -11.38 -4.02
CA GLY A 6 -3.82 -12.68 -4.14
C GLY A 6 -4.80 -13.74 -4.62
N SER A 7 -4.76 -14.11 -5.91
CA SER A 7 -5.66 -15.09 -6.52
C SER A 7 -5.49 -16.52 -5.97
N ARG A 8 -4.41 -16.79 -5.23
CA ARG A 8 -4.11 -18.11 -4.63
C ARG A 8 -4.50 -18.21 -3.16
N TYR A 9 -4.89 -17.11 -2.56
CA TYR A 9 -5.31 -17.02 -1.16
C TYR A 9 -6.79 -16.66 -1.09
N GLY A 10 -7.58 -17.39 -0.31
CA GLY A 10 -9.03 -17.25 -0.28
C GLY A 10 -9.58 -15.98 0.41
N GLY A 11 -8.75 -14.96 0.63
CA GLY A 11 -9.10 -13.71 1.29
C GLY A 11 -8.25 -12.52 0.81
N LEU A 12 -8.42 -11.36 1.45
CA LEU A 12 -7.63 -10.16 1.21
C LEU A 12 -6.28 -10.29 1.92
N LYS A 13 -5.31 -10.90 1.27
CA LYS A 13 -3.96 -11.20 1.81
C LYS A 13 -3.29 -9.99 2.48
N GLN A 14 -3.58 -8.77 2.03
CA GLN A 14 -2.98 -7.54 2.53
C GLN A 14 -3.41 -7.16 3.94
N ILE A 15 -4.56 -7.65 4.39
CA ILE A 15 -5.13 -7.34 5.71
C ILE A 15 -5.24 -8.56 6.63
N ASP A 16 -4.71 -9.72 6.21
CA ASP A 16 -4.70 -10.92 7.04
C ASP A 16 -3.64 -10.80 8.14
N PRO A 17 -4.00 -11.10 9.39
CA PRO A 17 -3.05 -11.11 10.50
C PRO A 17 -2.02 -12.22 10.33
N VAL A 18 -0.74 -11.86 10.44
CA VAL A 18 0.40 -12.79 10.37
C VAL A 18 1.31 -12.68 11.60
N GLY A 19 1.23 -11.59 12.33
CA GLY A 19 2.01 -11.35 13.53
C GLY A 19 1.38 -11.92 14.81
N PRO A 20 2.16 -12.09 15.87
CA PRO A 20 1.71 -12.66 17.15
C PRO A 20 0.68 -11.79 17.87
N ASN A 21 0.60 -10.50 17.55
CA ASN A 21 -0.37 -9.55 18.13
C ASN A 21 -1.43 -9.12 17.11
N GLY A 22 -1.65 -9.92 16.07
CA GLY A 22 -2.60 -9.61 15.01
C GLY A 22 -2.11 -8.61 13.97
N GLU A 23 -0.79 -8.36 13.90
CA GLU A 23 -0.23 -7.47 12.88
C GLU A 23 -0.39 -8.06 11.48
N ILE A 24 -0.75 -7.23 10.51
CA ILE A 24 -0.64 -7.56 9.10
C ILE A 24 0.81 -7.37 8.64
N LEU A 25 1.18 -7.98 7.52
CA LEU A 25 2.58 -7.98 7.05
C LEU A 25 3.13 -6.56 6.84
N LEU A 26 2.33 -5.65 6.30
CA LEU A 26 2.71 -4.25 6.11
C LEU A 26 3.09 -3.54 7.42
N GLU A 27 2.50 -3.93 8.55
CA GLU A 27 2.77 -3.27 9.85
C GLU A 27 4.23 -3.43 10.29
N PHE A 28 4.90 -4.51 9.88
CA PHE A 28 6.33 -4.68 10.15
C PHE A 28 7.13 -3.59 9.43
N ALA A 29 6.81 -3.31 8.15
CA ALA A 29 7.45 -2.23 7.41
C ALA A 29 7.14 -0.84 8.01
N LEU A 30 5.91 -0.60 8.51
CA LEU A 30 5.55 0.65 9.20
C LEU A 30 6.32 0.82 10.51
N LYS A 31 6.48 -0.24 11.29
CA LYS A 31 7.26 -0.22 12.54
C LYS A 31 8.74 0.04 12.26
N ASP A 32 9.30 -0.56 11.23
CA ASP A 32 10.68 -0.34 10.83
C ASP A 32 10.88 1.10 10.32
N ALA A 33 9.96 1.63 9.53
CA ALA A 33 9.96 3.02 9.08
C ALA A 33 9.97 4.01 10.24
N LEU A 34 9.11 3.81 11.25
CA LEU A 34 9.08 4.63 12.47
C LEU A 34 10.42 4.59 13.23
N THR A 35 11.02 3.42 13.34
CA THR A 35 12.33 3.25 14.02
C THR A 35 13.44 4.03 13.32
N LEU A 36 13.34 4.20 12.01
CA LEU A 36 14.29 4.95 11.18
C LEU A 36 13.97 6.46 11.08
N GLY A 37 12.94 6.92 11.77
CA GLY A 37 12.54 8.33 11.77
C GLY A 37 11.79 8.76 10.51
N ILE A 38 11.22 7.82 9.75
CA ILE A 38 10.30 8.13 8.64
C ILE A 38 8.97 8.58 9.22
N GLU A 39 8.55 9.79 8.90
CA GLU A 39 7.35 10.42 9.45
C GLU A 39 6.14 10.34 8.52
N GLU A 40 6.37 10.18 7.22
CA GLU A 40 5.31 10.15 6.22
C GLU A 40 5.34 8.85 5.40
N VAL A 41 4.18 8.23 5.25
CA VAL A 41 4.00 7.02 4.45
C VAL A 41 2.79 7.19 3.53
N VAL A 42 2.96 6.86 2.27
CA VAL A 42 1.86 6.77 1.30
C VAL A 42 1.56 5.30 1.06
N VAL A 43 0.34 4.88 1.37
CA VAL A 43 -0.10 3.50 1.14
C VAL A 43 -1.08 3.48 -0.03
N ILE A 44 -0.74 2.71 -1.04
CA ILE A 44 -1.58 2.54 -2.23
C ILE A 44 -2.43 1.30 -2.03
N VAL A 45 -3.73 1.49 -2.04
CA VAL A 45 -4.74 0.46 -1.74
C VAL A 45 -5.72 0.31 -2.91
N SER A 46 -6.39 -0.83 -2.97
CA SER A 46 -7.58 -0.97 -3.81
C SER A 46 -8.80 -0.37 -3.10
N GLU A 47 -9.83 -0.02 -3.85
CA GLU A 47 -11.09 0.46 -3.27
C GLU A 47 -11.69 -0.54 -2.29
N ALA A 48 -11.57 -1.84 -2.59
CA ALA A 48 -12.14 -2.91 -1.78
C ALA A 48 -11.61 -2.97 -0.34
N ILE A 49 -10.35 -2.57 -0.11
CA ILE A 49 -9.72 -2.66 1.23
C ILE A 49 -9.53 -1.30 1.90
N ARG A 50 -9.84 -0.19 1.22
CA ARG A 50 -9.54 1.16 1.70
C ARG A 50 -10.14 1.45 3.07
N ALA A 51 -11.44 1.22 3.23
CA ALA A 51 -12.15 1.51 4.48
C ALA A 51 -11.65 0.64 5.64
N ASP A 52 -11.45 -0.65 5.41
CA ASP A 52 -10.93 -1.58 6.40
C ASP A 52 -9.50 -1.21 6.79
N PHE A 53 -8.67 -0.87 5.81
CA PHE A 53 -7.30 -0.45 6.05
C PHE A 53 -7.24 0.85 6.87
N GLU A 54 -8.08 1.82 6.55
CA GLU A 54 -8.15 3.09 7.28
C GLU A 54 -8.50 2.86 8.75
N SER A 55 -9.53 2.06 9.03
CA SER A 55 -9.95 1.77 10.40
C SER A 55 -8.95 0.95 11.18
N MET A 56 -8.24 0.00 10.55
CA MET A 56 -7.31 -0.91 11.20
C MET A 56 -5.93 -0.30 11.43
N ILE A 57 -5.42 0.48 10.47
CA ILE A 57 -4.01 0.86 10.43
C ILE A 57 -3.81 2.33 10.75
N VAL A 58 -4.56 3.25 10.14
CA VAL A 58 -4.34 4.69 10.32
C VAL A 58 -4.55 5.09 11.79
N ALA A 59 -5.58 4.58 12.45
CA ALA A 59 -5.84 4.84 13.86
C ALA A 59 -4.80 4.22 14.81
N LYS A 60 -4.15 3.13 14.39
CA LYS A 60 -3.16 2.40 15.19
C LYS A 60 -1.79 3.09 15.24
N TYR A 61 -1.47 3.90 14.24
CA TYR A 61 -0.18 4.59 14.10
C TYR A 61 -0.35 6.11 14.08
N PRO A 62 -0.78 6.73 15.20
CA PRO A 62 -1.11 8.17 15.22
C PRO A 62 0.10 9.09 15.04
N THR A 63 1.32 8.61 15.29
CA THR A 63 2.56 9.37 15.10
C THR A 63 3.09 9.33 13.67
N LEU A 64 2.54 8.46 12.84
CA LEU A 64 2.92 8.31 11.45
C LEU A 64 1.87 8.97 10.56
N LYS A 65 2.27 9.92 9.73
CA LYS A 65 1.38 10.52 8.75
C LYS A 65 1.14 9.54 7.60
N ILE A 66 0.01 8.85 7.64
CA ILE A 66 -0.38 7.88 6.62
C ILE A 66 -1.36 8.53 5.65
N THR A 67 -0.99 8.58 4.38
CA THR A 67 -1.86 9.01 3.29
C THR A 67 -2.28 7.80 2.46
N LEU A 68 -3.58 7.59 2.32
CA LEU A 68 -4.12 6.51 1.48
C LEU A 68 -4.39 7.02 0.06
N VAL A 69 -3.87 6.31 -0.92
CA VAL A 69 -4.13 6.54 -2.34
C VAL A 69 -4.79 5.32 -2.93
N THR A 70 -5.90 5.50 -3.62
CA THR A 70 -6.61 4.40 -4.26
C THR A 70 -6.08 4.18 -5.68
N GLN A 71 -5.69 2.93 -5.98
CA GLN A 71 -5.38 2.51 -7.34
C GLN A 71 -6.67 2.09 -8.03
N THR A 72 -7.10 2.83 -9.04
CA THR A 72 -8.28 2.53 -9.85
C THR A 72 -7.89 2.24 -11.30
N LEU A 73 -8.72 1.52 -12.04
CA LEU A 73 -8.44 1.15 -13.43
C LEU A 73 -8.41 2.34 -14.38
N ASP A 74 -9.20 3.36 -14.09
CA ASP A 74 -9.38 4.59 -14.88
C ASP A 74 -8.38 5.69 -14.53
N SER A 75 -7.58 5.51 -13.49
CA SER A 75 -6.51 6.44 -13.13
C SER A 75 -5.32 6.30 -14.07
N LEU A 76 -5.43 6.86 -15.27
CA LEU A 76 -4.48 6.71 -16.37
C LEU A 76 -3.88 8.07 -16.77
N PRO A 77 -2.67 8.08 -17.36
CA PRO A 77 -2.11 9.27 -18.00
C PRO A 77 -2.99 9.78 -19.14
N ASP A 78 -2.87 11.07 -19.43
CA ASP A 78 -3.58 11.70 -20.53
C ASP A 78 -3.31 10.97 -21.85
N GLY A 79 -4.36 10.78 -22.65
CA GLY A 79 -4.30 10.11 -23.95
C GLY A 79 -4.32 8.58 -23.91
N ILE A 80 -4.37 7.98 -22.71
CA ILE A 80 -4.51 6.53 -22.55
C ILE A 80 -5.93 6.20 -22.14
N SER A 81 -6.57 5.29 -22.89
CA SER A 81 -7.93 4.84 -22.64
C SER A 81 -7.93 3.46 -21.98
N LEU A 82 -8.85 3.26 -21.05
CA LEU A 82 -9.10 1.96 -20.47
C LEU A 82 -9.79 1.05 -21.49
N SER A 83 -9.24 -0.17 -21.69
CA SER A 83 -9.93 -1.19 -22.47
C SER A 83 -11.20 -1.64 -21.72
N PRO A 84 -12.36 -1.74 -22.39
CA PRO A 84 -13.61 -2.19 -21.76
C PRO A 84 -13.54 -3.60 -21.15
N GLU A 85 -12.62 -4.42 -21.65
CA GLU A 85 -12.44 -5.82 -21.20
C GLU A 85 -11.50 -5.94 -19.99
N ARG A 86 -10.83 -4.83 -19.59
CA ARG A 86 -9.86 -4.90 -18.51
C ARG A 86 -10.55 -4.89 -17.14
N VAL A 87 -10.40 -5.99 -16.43
CA VAL A 87 -10.92 -6.17 -15.05
C VAL A 87 -9.80 -6.29 -14.01
N LYS A 88 -8.58 -6.62 -14.44
CA LYS A 88 -7.44 -6.78 -13.53
C LYS A 88 -6.77 -5.45 -13.24
N PRO A 89 -6.33 -5.21 -12.00
CA PRO A 89 -5.53 -4.02 -11.66
C PRO A 89 -4.30 -3.91 -12.56
N TRP A 90 -3.83 -2.68 -12.74
CA TRP A 90 -2.55 -2.39 -13.36
C TRP A 90 -1.40 -2.84 -12.44
N GLY A 91 -0.19 -2.88 -12.99
CA GLY A 91 1.00 -3.30 -12.25
C GLY A 91 1.51 -2.26 -11.23
N THR A 92 2.66 -2.57 -10.64
CA THR A 92 3.29 -1.75 -9.59
C THR A 92 3.70 -0.36 -10.06
N ALA A 93 4.15 -0.21 -11.30
CA ALA A 93 4.47 1.09 -11.88
C ALA A 93 3.25 2.03 -11.90
N HIS A 94 2.08 1.50 -12.24
CA HIS A 94 0.83 2.26 -12.18
C HIS A 94 0.42 2.61 -10.75
N ALA A 95 0.66 1.73 -9.80
CA ALA A 95 0.42 2.02 -8.38
C ALA A 95 1.22 3.25 -7.93
N VAL A 96 2.52 3.30 -8.27
CA VAL A 96 3.37 4.46 -7.99
C VAL A 96 2.88 5.70 -8.73
N TRP A 97 2.45 5.56 -9.98
CA TRP A 97 1.85 6.64 -10.76
C TRP A 97 0.63 7.25 -10.06
N CYS A 98 -0.23 6.44 -9.45
CA CYS A 98 -1.39 6.94 -8.71
C CYS A 98 -1.01 7.84 -7.52
N ALA A 99 0.18 7.66 -6.97
CA ALA A 99 0.67 8.44 -5.83
C ALA A 99 1.47 9.71 -6.23
N ARG A 100 1.66 9.99 -7.52
CA ARG A 100 2.52 11.09 -8.03
C ARG A 100 2.19 12.46 -7.45
N ASP A 101 0.91 12.74 -7.19
CA ASP A 101 0.46 14.06 -6.74
C ASP A 101 0.68 14.28 -5.24
N VAL A 102 0.88 13.21 -4.47
CA VAL A 102 1.10 13.26 -3.01
C VAL A 102 2.57 13.04 -2.63
N ILE A 103 3.39 12.47 -3.51
CA ILE A 103 4.82 12.26 -3.28
C ILE A 103 5.59 13.49 -3.76
N LYS A 104 6.25 14.20 -2.81
CA LYS A 104 6.97 15.45 -3.11
C LYS A 104 8.46 15.40 -2.78
N TRP A 105 8.94 14.34 -2.16
CA TRP A 105 10.31 14.16 -1.70
C TRP A 105 10.88 12.84 -2.22
N PRO A 106 12.20 12.65 -2.17
CA PRO A 106 12.77 11.32 -2.42
C PRO A 106 12.08 10.26 -1.57
N PHE A 107 11.79 9.11 -2.15
CA PHE A 107 10.99 8.07 -1.51
C PHE A 107 11.52 6.66 -1.80
N ILE A 108 11.16 5.74 -0.92
CA ILE A 108 11.41 4.30 -1.07
C ILE A 108 10.07 3.63 -1.42
N VAL A 109 10.10 2.70 -2.36
CA VAL A 109 8.94 1.88 -2.72
C VAL A 109 9.11 0.49 -2.13
N MET A 110 8.09 0.04 -1.41
CA MET A 110 8.03 -1.29 -0.82
C MET A 110 6.72 -1.99 -1.18
N ASN A 111 6.78 -3.30 -1.36
CA ASN A 111 5.57 -4.11 -1.48
C ASN A 111 4.95 -4.33 -0.09
N ALA A 112 3.63 -4.36 -0.02
CA ALA A 112 2.91 -4.58 1.23
C ALA A 112 2.87 -6.05 1.66
N ASP A 113 3.21 -6.96 0.77
CA ASP A 113 3.18 -8.41 0.95
C ASP A 113 4.57 -9.05 0.99
N ASP A 114 5.62 -8.22 1.14
CA ASP A 114 7.00 -8.65 1.33
C ASP A 114 7.50 -8.24 2.71
N PHE A 115 8.25 -9.12 3.35
CA PHE A 115 8.98 -8.83 4.57
C PHE A 115 10.44 -8.48 4.24
N TYR A 116 10.84 -7.25 4.47
CA TYR A 116 12.18 -6.76 4.16
C TYR A 116 13.15 -6.87 5.33
N GLY A 117 12.65 -6.65 6.55
CA GLY A 117 13.46 -6.55 7.75
C GLY A 117 14.10 -5.16 7.90
N ARG A 118 14.50 -4.86 9.13
CA ARG A 118 15.04 -3.55 9.50
C ARG A 118 16.31 -3.17 8.74
N ASP A 119 17.19 -4.13 8.50
CA ASP A 119 18.49 -3.89 7.87
C ASP A 119 18.34 -3.48 6.39
N ALA A 120 17.25 -3.84 5.73
CA ALA A 120 16.99 -3.44 4.35
C ALA A 120 16.71 -1.94 4.18
N LEU A 121 16.29 -1.27 5.25
CA LEU A 121 15.96 0.16 5.25
C LEU A 121 17.06 1.03 5.87
N SER A 122 18.03 0.43 6.50
CA SER A 122 19.16 1.14 7.16
C SER A 122 20.33 1.50 6.19
#